data_80c6b44705d771b9d1796dbf303f5a39
#
_entry.id   80c6b44705d771b9d1796dbf303f5a39
#
_cell.length_a   1.000
_cell.length_b   1.000
_cell.length_c   1.000
_cell.angle_alpha   90.00
_cell.angle_beta   90.00
_cell.angle_gamma   90.00
#
_symmetry.space_group_name_H-M   'P 1'
#
loop_
_entity.id
_entity.type
_entity.pdbx_description
1 polymer ?
#
loop_
_entity_poly.entity_id
_entity_poly.type
_entity_poly.pdbx_seq_one_letter_code
_entity_poly.pdbx_strand_id
1 'polypeptide(L)'
;MVGKRRSDSTIYPTSYYELSAEHTDPARIQRERDKARKFKKTQSWQIAVNRGLCHYCEKKFPPGDLTLDHVVPLARGGKSVAGNMVPACRECNRSKKLDTPVEQLFKRLDDEKKRNEGE
;
A
#
# COMPACT_ATOMS: atom_id res chain seq x y z
N MET A 1 -17.73 -9.80 26.37
CA MET A 1 -17.48 -9.34 25.88
C MET A 1 -17.11 -8.80 25.50
N VAL A 2 -17.13 -8.97 25.56
CA VAL A 2 -16.71 -8.42 24.99
C VAL A 2 -16.39 -7.79 24.43
N GLY A 3 -16.24 -7.65 24.44
CA GLY A 3 -15.82 -6.97 23.86
C GLY A 3 -15.82 -6.49 23.19
N LYS A 4 -16.13 -6.63 23.03
CA LYS A 4 -16.14 -6.19 22.32
C LYS A 4 -15.89 -5.34 21.94
N ARG A 5 -15.92 -5.04 22.19
CA ARG A 5 -15.80 -4.19 21.88
C ARG A 5 -15.43 -3.64 21.24
N ARG A 6 -15.29 -3.82 21.03
CA ARG A 6 -14.99 -3.29 20.17
C ARG A 6 -15.56 -2.67 19.58
N SER A 7 -16.07 -2.96 19.72
CA SER A 7 -16.84 -2.51 18.86
C SER A 7 -17.00 -1.15 18.81
N ASP A 8 -16.93 -0.55 19.57
CA ASP A 8 -17.02 0.66 19.51
C ASP A 8 -16.06 1.35 18.90
N SER A 9 -15.07 0.85 18.79
CA SER A 9 -14.02 1.25 17.98
C SER A 9 -14.40 1.28 16.59
N THR A 10 -15.54 0.87 16.29
CA THR A 10 -15.95 0.74 14.94
C THR A 10 -16.21 2.03 14.25
N ILE A 11 -16.46 3.12 14.94
CA ILE A 11 -16.69 4.39 14.27
C ILE A 11 -15.42 4.91 13.68
N TYR A 12 -14.35 4.85 14.46
CA TYR A 12 -13.03 5.19 13.97
C TYR A 12 -12.17 4.04 14.28
N PRO A 13 -12.13 3.09 13.40
CA PRO A 13 -11.43 1.87 13.70
C PRO A 13 -9.94 2.09 13.75
N THR A 14 -9.43 2.38 14.92
CA THR A 14 -8.00 2.41 15.09
C THR A 14 -7.42 1.08 14.66
N SER A 15 -8.17 0.01 14.87
CA SER A 15 -7.76 -1.30 14.40
C SER A 15 -7.56 -1.35 12.89
N TYR A 16 -8.18 -0.45 12.16
CA TYR A 16 -8.03 -0.36 10.73
C TYR A 16 -6.60 0.03 10.36
N TYR A 17 -5.94 0.78 11.22
CA TYR A 17 -4.57 1.23 10.98
C TYR A 17 -3.54 0.42 11.74
N GLU A 18 -3.97 -0.43 12.64
CA GLU A 18 -3.07 -1.21 13.45
C GLU A 18 -2.65 -2.50 12.74
N LEU A 19 -1.46 -2.95 13.04
CA LEU A 19 -0.99 -4.25 12.57
C LEU A 19 -1.61 -5.32 13.45
N SER A 20 -2.31 -6.27 12.87
CA SER A 20 -2.90 -7.35 13.63
C SER A 20 -2.04 -8.60 13.50
N ALA A 21 -2.16 -9.50 14.48
CA ALA A 21 -1.43 -10.75 14.43
C ALA A 21 -1.82 -11.59 13.22
N GLU A 22 -3.09 -11.53 12.83
CA GLU A 22 -3.57 -12.23 11.65
C GLU A 22 -2.90 -11.72 10.38
N HIS A 23 -2.83 -10.40 10.24
CA HIS A 23 -2.26 -9.79 9.04
C HIS A 23 -0.74 -9.96 8.96
N THR A 24 -0.08 -10.03 10.10
CA THR A 24 1.38 -10.16 10.14
C THR A 24 1.85 -11.61 10.19
N ASP A 25 0.93 -12.57 10.11
CA ASP A 25 1.30 -13.99 10.09
C ASP A 25 2.29 -14.27 8.96
N PRO A 26 3.49 -14.78 9.27
CA PRO A 26 4.51 -14.97 8.25
C PRO A 26 4.08 -15.92 7.11
N ALA A 27 3.32 -16.94 7.44
CA ALA A 27 2.88 -17.89 6.41
C ALA A 27 1.92 -17.22 5.43
N ARG A 28 1.03 -16.39 5.92
CA ARG A 28 0.12 -15.64 5.08
C ARG A 28 0.88 -14.66 4.18
N ILE A 29 1.81 -13.92 4.77
CA ILE A 29 2.59 -12.94 4.02
C ILE A 29 3.40 -13.64 2.92
N GLN A 30 3.97 -14.79 3.23
CA GLN A 30 4.73 -15.53 2.24
C GLN A 30 3.84 -16.00 1.07
N ARG A 31 2.64 -16.50 1.38
CA ARG A 31 1.69 -16.88 0.33
C ARG A 31 1.34 -15.72 -0.58
N GLU A 32 1.12 -14.55 0.01
CA GLU A 32 0.78 -13.36 -0.77
C GLU A 32 1.97 -12.88 -1.61
N ARG A 33 3.18 -12.97 -1.08
CA ARG A 33 4.38 -12.64 -1.84
C ARG A 33 4.57 -13.57 -3.01
N ASP A 34 4.27 -14.87 -2.83
CA ASP A 34 4.38 -15.83 -3.92
C ASP A 34 3.38 -15.51 -5.03
N LYS A 35 2.17 -15.10 -4.66
CA LYS A 35 1.17 -14.69 -5.64
C LYS A 35 1.63 -13.45 -6.40
N ALA A 36 2.22 -12.49 -5.70
CA ALA A 36 2.74 -11.29 -6.36
C ALA A 36 3.87 -11.61 -7.33
N ARG A 37 4.74 -12.55 -6.95
CA ARG A 37 5.83 -12.98 -7.82
C ARG A 37 5.29 -13.58 -9.10
N LYS A 38 4.23 -14.40 -9.00
CA LYS A 38 3.59 -14.97 -10.17
C LYS A 38 2.91 -13.90 -11.01
N PHE A 39 2.31 -12.91 -10.36
CA PHE A 39 1.63 -11.82 -11.07
C PHE A 39 2.60 -11.03 -11.95
N LYS A 40 3.84 -10.87 -11.50
CA LYS A 40 4.85 -10.16 -12.30
C LYS A 40 5.11 -10.79 -13.64
N LYS A 41 4.78 -12.06 -13.79
CA LYS A 41 4.99 -12.80 -15.04
C LYS A 41 3.78 -12.70 -15.98
N THR A 42 2.70 -12.07 -15.55
CA THR A 42 1.49 -11.96 -16.36
C THR A 42 1.59 -10.80 -17.35
N GLN A 43 0.80 -10.91 -18.41
CA GLN A 43 0.71 -9.84 -19.39
C GLN A 43 0.16 -8.57 -18.77
N SER A 44 -0.80 -8.71 -17.85
CA SER A 44 -1.38 -7.55 -17.16
C SER A 44 -0.30 -6.71 -16.46
N TRP A 45 0.63 -7.37 -15.79
CA TRP A 45 1.70 -6.65 -15.12
C TRP A 45 2.65 -6.01 -16.12
N GLN A 46 2.98 -6.75 -17.20
CA GLN A 46 3.87 -6.21 -18.23
C GLN A 46 3.28 -4.96 -18.88
N ILE A 47 1.98 -4.97 -19.14
CA ILE A 47 1.31 -3.79 -19.69
C ILE A 47 1.40 -2.64 -18.70
N ALA A 48 1.11 -2.90 -17.43
CA ALA A 48 1.13 -1.85 -16.41
C ALA A 48 2.52 -1.23 -16.27
N VAL A 49 3.55 -2.04 -16.23
CA VAL A 49 4.91 -1.56 -16.02
C VAL A 49 5.46 -0.87 -17.27
N ASN A 50 5.01 -1.30 -18.46
CA ASN A 50 5.46 -0.70 -19.71
C ASN A 50 4.87 0.69 -19.96
N ARG A 51 3.82 1.05 -19.24
CA ARG A 51 3.33 2.42 -19.27
C ARG A 51 4.36 3.38 -18.71
N GLY A 52 5.25 2.87 -17.85
CA GLY A 52 6.36 3.65 -17.33
C GLY A 52 5.99 4.71 -16.34
N LEU A 53 4.85 4.60 -15.68
CA LEU A 53 4.38 5.61 -14.73
C LEU A 53 4.31 5.04 -13.32
N CYS A 54 4.88 5.76 -12.37
CA CYS A 54 4.73 5.43 -10.97
C CYS A 54 3.28 5.73 -10.56
N HIS A 55 2.65 4.79 -9.87
CA HIS A 55 1.27 4.95 -9.42
C HIS A 55 1.10 6.16 -8.48
N TYR A 56 2.12 6.46 -7.69
CA TYR A 56 2.03 7.50 -6.66
C TYR A 56 2.43 8.88 -7.13
N CYS A 57 3.62 9.02 -7.71
CA CYS A 57 4.10 10.34 -8.13
C CYS A 57 3.81 10.66 -9.59
N GLU A 58 3.36 9.66 -10.34
CA GLU A 58 3.00 9.80 -11.76
C GLU A 58 4.15 10.26 -12.66
N LYS A 59 5.38 10.18 -12.18
CA LYS A 59 6.53 10.45 -12.99
C LYS A 59 6.87 9.27 -13.86
N LYS A 60 7.56 9.54 -14.95
CA LYS A 60 7.94 8.51 -15.91
C LYS A 60 9.26 7.85 -15.53
N PHE A 61 9.30 6.53 -15.67
CA PHE A 61 10.49 5.73 -15.37
C PHE A 61 10.63 4.61 -16.40
N PRO A 62 11.85 4.16 -16.66
CA PRO A 62 12.02 2.92 -17.43
C PRO A 62 11.36 1.76 -16.67
N PRO A 63 10.78 0.77 -17.38
CA PRO A 63 10.10 -0.32 -16.70
C PRO A 63 10.94 -1.04 -15.65
N GLY A 64 12.26 -1.14 -15.87
CA GLY A 64 13.16 -1.79 -14.92
C GLY A 64 13.31 -1.04 -13.60
N ASP A 65 12.95 0.23 -13.57
CA ASP A 65 13.04 1.04 -12.35
C ASP A 65 11.73 1.08 -11.56
N LEU A 66 10.70 0.38 -12.05
CA LEU A 66 9.42 0.30 -11.36
C LEU A 66 9.33 -1.03 -10.62
N THR A 67 8.88 -0.97 -9.38
CA THR A 67 8.71 -2.14 -8.54
C THR A 67 7.23 -2.42 -8.33
N LEU A 68 6.89 -3.64 -7.97
CA LEU A 68 5.52 -3.98 -7.60
C LEU A 68 5.27 -3.55 -6.16
N ASP A 69 4.27 -2.75 -5.96
CA ASP A 69 3.88 -2.32 -4.63
C ASP A 69 2.43 -2.73 -4.35
N HIS A 70 2.17 -3.10 -3.11
CA HIS A 70 0.81 -3.36 -2.66
C HIS A 70 0.24 -2.05 -2.12
N VAL A 71 -0.81 -1.55 -2.73
CA VAL A 71 -1.43 -0.28 -2.31
C VAL A 71 -1.82 -0.36 -0.83
N VAL A 72 -2.49 -1.45 -0.45
CA VAL A 72 -2.68 -1.78 0.96
C VAL A 72 -1.60 -2.80 1.29
N PRO A 73 -0.68 -2.48 2.21
CA PRO A 73 0.42 -3.39 2.52
C PRO A 73 -0.06 -4.76 3.02
N LEU A 74 0.72 -5.78 2.75
CA LEU A 74 0.37 -7.12 3.18
C LEU A 74 0.21 -7.21 4.71
N ALA A 75 1.09 -6.53 5.44
CA ALA A 75 1.02 -6.53 6.90
C ALA A 75 -0.20 -5.81 7.44
N ARG A 76 -0.88 -5.03 6.60
CA ARG A 76 -2.09 -4.30 6.97
C ARG A 76 -3.34 -4.95 6.37
N GLY A 77 -3.23 -6.19 5.96
CA GLY A 77 -4.37 -6.95 5.43
C GLY A 77 -4.50 -6.93 3.91
N GLY A 78 -3.55 -6.31 3.22
CA GLY A 78 -3.58 -6.28 1.76
C GLY A 78 -3.42 -7.67 1.16
N LYS A 79 -3.93 -7.83 -0.04
CA LYS A 79 -3.84 -9.10 -0.76
C LYS A 79 -3.19 -8.87 -2.11
N SER A 80 -2.60 -9.96 -2.65
CA SER A 80 -1.98 -9.91 -3.97
C SER A 80 -3.02 -10.20 -5.03
N VAL A 81 -3.88 -9.20 -5.25
CA VAL A 81 -4.88 -9.21 -6.31
C VAL A 81 -4.61 -8.03 -7.23
N ALA A 82 -5.03 -8.13 -8.47
CA ALA A 82 -4.69 -7.14 -9.50
C ALA A 82 -4.98 -5.71 -9.07
N GLY A 83 -6.09 -5.48 -8.38
CA GLY A 83 -6.47 -4.13 -7.96
C GLY A 83 -5.62 -3.56 -6.84
N ASN A 84 -4.77 -4.38 -6.21
CA ASN A 84 -3.95 -3.95 -5.09
C ASN A 84 -2.45 -3.96 -5.43
N MET A 85 -2.08 -4.26 -6.66
CA MET A 85 -0.68 -4.32 -7.07
C MET A 85 -0.43 -3.32 -8.16
N VAL A 86 0.48 -2.38 -7.93
CA VAL A 86 0.74 -1.27 -8.84
C VAL A 86 2.23 -1.07 -9.05
N PRO A 87 2.63 -0.50 -10.21
CA PRO A 87 4.01 -0.10 -10.41
C PRO A 87 4.33 1.13 -9.57
N ALA A 88 5.46 1.12 -8.88
CA ALA A 88 5.89 2.25 -8.08
C ALA A 88 7.40 2.43 -8.21
N CYS A 89 7.83 3.68 -8.22
CA CYS A 89 9.27 3.95 -8.22
C CYS A 89 9.82 3.63 -6.83
N ARG A 90 11.12 3.39 -6.76
CA ARG A 90 11.73 2.97 -5.50
C ARG A 90 11.59 4.02 -4.41
N GLU A 91 11.65 5.28 -4.77
CA GLU A 91 11.53 6.36 -3.81
C GLU A 91 10.15 6.39 -3.16
N CYS A 92 9.08 6.33 -3.99
CA CYS A 92 7.73 6.31 -3.47
C CYS A 92 7.45 5.05 -2.65
N ASN A 93 7.94 3.91 -3.11
CA ASN A 93 7.77 2.66 -2.40
C ASN A 93 8.44 2.73 -1.02
N ARG A 94 9.64 3.31 -0.97
CA ARG A 94 10.37 3.46 0.28
C ARG A 94 9.69 4.43 1.23
N SER A 95 9.23 5.58 0.74
CA SER A 95 8.61 6.55 1.61
C SER A 95 7.22 6.15 2.06
N LYS A 96 6.52 5.33 1.28
CA LYS A 96 5.20 4.83 1.66
C LYS A 96 5.27 3.86 2.83
N LYS A 97 6.28 2.99 2.82
CA LYS A 97 6.45 1.95 3.87
C LYS A 97 5.16 1.14 4.04
N LEU A 98 4.57 1.13 5.23
CA LEU A 98 3.37 0.37 5.52
C LEU A 98 2.11 1.24 5.55
N ASP A 99 2.17 2.44 4.98
CA ASP A 99 1.02 3.33 4.99
C ASP A 99 -0.09 2.82 4.07
N THR A 100 -1.32 2.97 4.52
CA THR A 100 -2.50 2.75 3.69
C THR A 100 -2.79 4.03 2.91
N PRO A 101 -3.64 3.95 1.85
CA PRO A 101 -4.00 5.15 1.10
C PRO A 101 -4.59 6.26 1.96
N VAL A 102 -5.37 5.90 2.97
CA VAL A 102 -5.97 6.89 3.87
C VAL A 102 -4.91 7.62 4.67
N GLU A 103 -3.92 6.86 5.17
CA GLU A 103 -2.82 7.46 5.92
C GLU A 103 -1.97 8.36 5.04
N GLN A 104 -1.78 7.98 3.78
CA GLN A 104 -1.05 8.82 2.83
C GLN A 104 -1.79 10.12 2.55
N LEU A 105 -3.11 10.06 2.44
CA LEU A 105 -3.92 11.25 2.24
C LEU A 105 -3.79 12.20 3.43
N PHE A 106 -3.87 11.68 4.64
CA PHE A 106 -3.72 12.50 5.84
C PHE A 106 -2.35 13.17 5.89
N LYS A 107 -1.30 12.46 5.51
CA LYS A 107 0.04 13.05 5.47
C LYS A 107 0.11 14.21 4.50
N ARG A 108 -0.47 14.05 3.32
CA ARG A 108 -0.47 15.12 2.32
C ARG A 108 -1.22 16.35 2.81
N LEU A 109 -2.38 16.15 3.42
CA LEU A 109 -3.17 17.25 3.94
C LEU A 109 -2.44 17.97 5.08
N ASP A 110 -1.76 17.22 5.92
CA ASP A 110 -0.98 17.79 7.01
C ASP A 110 0.17 18.62 6.47
N ASP A 111 0.86 18.12 5.46
CA ASP A 111 1.97 18.84 4.83
C ASP A 111 1.48 20.13 4.17
N GLU A 112 0.34 20.10 3.50
CA GLU A 112 -0.25 21.29 2.91
C GLU A 112 -0.59 22.32 3.96
N LYS A 113 -1.16 21.88 5.08
CA LYS A 113 -1.49 22.76 6.17
C LYS A 113 -0.24 23.44 6.72
N LYS A 114 0.82 22.66 6.91
CA LYS A 114 2.07 23.22 7.43
C LYS A 114 2.67 24.24 6.47
N ARG A 115 2.61 24.00 5.18
CA ARG A 115 3.11 24.96 4.19
C ARG A 115 2.33 26.27 4.25
N ASN A 116 1.00 26.17 4.38
CA ASN A 116 0.16 27.35 4.45
C ASN A 116 0.39 28.14 5.72
N GLU A 117 0.63 27.45 6.83
CA GLU A 117 0.90 28.09 8.10
C GLU A 117 2.29 28.73 8.16
N GLY A 118 3.20 28.26 7.35
CA GLY A 118 4.55 28.78 7.31
C GLY A 118 4.67 30.10 6.61
N GLU A 119 3.61 30.56 5.96
CA GLU A 119 3.61 31.83 5.27
C GLU A 119 3.03 32.92 6.16
#